data_33a871c9db853859d1259fdec9ef8cbc
#
_entry.id   33a871c9db853859d1259fdec9ef8cbc
#
_cell.length_a   1.000
_cell.length_b   1.000
_cell.length_c   1.000
_cell.angle_alpha   90.00
_cell.angle_beta   90.00
_cell.angle_gamma   90.00
#
_symmetry.space_group_name_H-M   'P 1'
#
loop_
_entity.id
_entity.type
_entity.pdbx_description
1 polymer ?
#
loop_
_entity_poly.entity_id
_entity_poly.type
_entity_poly.pdbx_seq_one_letter_code
_entity_poly.pdbx_strand_id
1 'polypeptide(L)'
;LLEGIKNPRDRKKLLEKYLDMKGDTLSEEYSTPDSNSNAFWILEQKRLTGFGEVDYENMIKDAIPNKRLANIFVNDVEFLATKEKKEVAIAGKLIYYKEKDIKTGTMCTLNIDCNNTIIPVLMWPDAYEKIGENIADIKGCVVALSGTVEKDTWKNEKKLFSNNRTKLYVLSDHKTKSTKFDDWKNGKS
;
A
#
# COMPACT_ATOMS: atom_id res chain seq x y z
N LEU A 1 0.42 -1.59 -23.94
CA LEU A 1 0.60 -2.98 -24.46
C LEU A 1 -0.28 -4.01 -23.74
N LEU A 2 -0.71 -3.72 -22.50
CA LEU A 2 -1.53 -4.61 -21.66
C LEU A 2 -3.01 -4.19 -21.56
N GLU A 3 -3.38 -3.05 -22.09
CA GLU A 3 -4.77 -2.60 -22.16
C GLU A 3 -5.61 -3.56 -23.00
N GLY A 4 -6.72 -4.02 -22.45
CA GLY A 4 -7.63 -4.96 -23.12
C GLY A 4 -7.40 -6.45 -22.83
N ILE A 5 -6.31 -6.83 -22.16
CA ILE A 5 -6.09 -8.22 -21.79
C ILE A 5 -6.73 -8.50 -20.43
N LYS A 6 -7.89 -9.17 -20.47
CA LYS A 6 -8.67 -9.48 -19.28
C LYS A 6 -8.15 -10.69 -18.50
N ASN A 7 -7.46 -11.62 -19.18
CA ASN A 7 -7.02 -12.87 -18.56
C ASN A 7 -5.58 -12.72 -18.00
N PRO A 8 -5.35 -12.95 -16.71
CA PRO A 8 -4.00 -12.88 -16.12
C PRO A 8 -2.97 -13.80 -16.79
N ARG A 9 -3.39 -14.99 -17.23
CA ARG A 9 -2.51 -15.95 -17.94
C ARG A 9 -2.00 -15.41 -19.27
N ASP A 10 -2.82 -14.67 -19.98
CA ASP A 10 -2.41 -14.06 -21.25
C ASP A 10 -1.46 -12.89 -21.04
N ARG A 11 -1.61 -12.17 -19.94
CA ARG A 11 -0.67 -11.11 -19.54
C ARG A 11 0.72 -11.68 -19.23
N LYS A 12 0.78 -12.82 -18.51
CA LYS A 12 2.03 -13.52 -18.23
C LYS A 12 2.75 -13.93 -19.51
N LYS A 13 2.06 -14.57 -20.44
CA LYS A 13 2.61 -14.96 -21.76
C LYS A 13 3.15 -13.78 -22.55
N LEU A 14 2.47 -12.63 -22.49
CA LEU A 14 2.94 -11.42 -23.17
C LEU A 14 4.20 -10.85 -22.52
N LEU A 15 4.27 -10.89 -21.19
CA LEU A 15 5.46 -10.46 -20.47
C LEU A 15 6.63 -11.38 -20.77
N GLU A 16 6.44 -12.71 -20.77
CA GLU A 16 7.45 -13.69 -21.15
C GLU A 16 7.98 -13.41 -22.57
N LYS A 17 7.07 -13.20 -23.54
CA LYS A 17 7.44 -12.86 -24.91
C LYS A 17 8.19 -11.53 -25.00
N TYR A 18 7.81 -10.53 -24.23
CA TYR A 18 8.51 -9.24 -24.21
C TYR A 18 9.91 -9.36 -23.62
N LEU A 19 10.07 -10.12 -22.54
CA LEU A 19 11.36 -10.36 -21.89
C LEU A 19 12.28 -11.17 -22.78
N ASP A 20 11.76 -12.21 -23.44
CA ASP A 20 12.50 -13.00 -24.42
C ASP A 20 13.04 -12.13 -25.57
N MET A 21 12.21 -11.22 -26.08
CA MET A 21 12.65 -10.22 -27.09
C MET A 21 13.74 -9.27 -26.59
N LYS A 22 13.86 -9.07 -25.29
CA LYS A 22 14.88 -8.24 -24.63
C LYS A 22 16.11 -9.02 -24.19
N GLY A 23 16.11 -10.34 -24.34
CA GLY A 23 17.15 -11.23 -23.83
C GLY A 23 17.12 -11.40 -22.31
N ASP A 24 16.00 -11.10 -21.69
CA ASP A 24 15.76 -11.27 -20.26
C ASP A 24 14.89 -12.50 -19.99
N THR A 25 15.05 -13.11 -18.82
CA THR A 25 14.21 -14.22 -18.36
C THR A 25 13.22 -13.76 -17.32
N LEU A 26 12.05 -14.41 -17.29
CA LEU A 26 11.07 -14.19 -16.24
C LEU A 26 11.69 -14.61 -14.90
N SER A 27 11.73 -13.70 -13.92
CA SER A 27 12.22 -14.06 -12.58
C SER A 27 11.28 -15.07 -11.91
N GLU A 28 11.80 -15.85 -10.95
CA GLU A 28 11.00 -16.81 -10.18
C GLU A 28 9.77 -16.16 -9.50
N GLU A 29 9.88 -14.88 -9.17
CA GLU A 29 8.81 -14.06 -8.59
C GLU A 29 7.54 -14.05 -9.44
N TYR A 30 7.67 -14.06 -10.77
CA TYR A 30 6.52 -14.11 -11.72
C TYR A 30 5.99 -15.52 -11.95
N SER A 31 6.64 -16.51 -11.40
CA SER A 31 6.24 -17.92 -11.49
C SER A 31 5.41 -18.40 -10.30
N THR A 32 5.25 -17.54 -9.28
CA THR A 32 4.47 -17.87 -8.07
C THR A 32 2.96 -17.89 -8.36
N PRO A 33 2.15 -18.61 -7.54
CA PRO A 33 0.69 -18.59 -7.65
C PRO A 33 0.08 -17.18 -7.63
N ASP A 34 0.65 -16.26 -6.85
CA ASP A 34 0.21 -14.86 -6.76
C ASP A 34 0.35 -14.11 -8.07
N SER A 35 1.29 -14.48 -8.92
CA SER A 35 1.44 -13.89 -10.26
C SER A 35 0.23 -14.10 -11.17
N ASN A 36 -0.71 -14.96 -10.79
CA ASN A 36 -1.96 -15.17 -11.52
C ASN A 36 -3.09 -14.25 -11.04
N SER A 37 -2.91 -13.48 -9.97
CA SER A 37 -3.92 -12.56 -9.47
C SER A 37 -3.97 -11.27 -10.29
N ASN A 38 -5.17 -10.69 -10.43
CA ASN A 38 -5.31 -9.36 -11.05
C ASN A 38 -4.60 -8.28 -10.22
N ALA A 39 -4.63 -8.39 -8.90
CA ALA A 39 -4.00 -7.44 -8.00
C ALA A 39 -2.48 -7.41 -8.21
N PHE A 40 -1.84 -8.57 -8.36
CA PHE A 40 -0.42 -8.67 -8.66
C PHE A 40 -0.06 -7.88 -9.93
N TRP A 41 -0.78 -8.11 -11.02
CA TRP A 41 -0.47 -7.46 -12.30
C TRP A 41 -0.73 -5.96 -12.31
N ILE A 42 -1.73 -5.48 -11.57
CA ILE A 42 -1.97 -4.04 -11.42
C ILE A 42 -0.85 -3.39 -10.62
N LEU A 43 -0.39 -4.02 -9.53
CA LEU A 43 0.74 -3.55 -8.75
C LEU A 43 2.03 -3.52 -9.58
N GLU A 44 2.30 -4.56 -10.37
CA GLU A 44 3.45 -4.62 -11.26
C GLU A 44 3.36 -3.59 -12.39
N GLN A 45 2.20 -3.40 -12.97
CA GLN A 45 1.99 -2.36 -13.97
C GLN A 45 2.29 -0.97 -13.37
N LYS A 46 1.77 -0.67 -12.19
CA LYS A 46 2.05 0.60 -11.49
C LYS A 46 3.54 0.75 -11.19
N ARG A 47 4.21 -0.33 -10.75
CA ARG A 47 5.65 -0.33 -10.49
C ARG A 47 6.48 -0.03 -11.74
N LEU A 48 6.14 -0.65 -12.88
CA LEU A 48 6.91 -0.55 -14.13
C LEU A 48 6.64 0.73 -14.91
N THR A 49 5.40 1.20 -14.91
CA THR A 49 4.96 2.31 -15.75
C THR A 49 4.70 3.60 -14.98
N GLY A 50 4.59 3.52 -13.65
CA GLY A 50 4.09 4.61 -12.81
C GLY A 50 2.59 4.87 -12.94
N PHE A 51 1.89 4.13 -13.83
CA PHE A 51 0.46 4.29 -14.10
C PHE A 51 -0.33 3.04 -13.71
N GLY A 52 -1.54 3.25 -13.24
CA GLY A 52 -2.48 2.20 -12.87
C GLY A 52 -3.11 2.48 -11.51
N GLU A 53 -4.40 2.21 -11.41
CA GLU A 53 -5.12 2.25 -10.14
C GLU A 53 -5.23 0.84 -9.58
N VAL A 54 -4.82 0.69 -8.33
CA VAL A 54 -4.98 -0.57 -7.60
C VAL A 54 -6.37 -0.59 -6.98
N ASP A 55 -7.10 -1.66 -7.19
CA ASP A 55 -8.39 -1.89 -6.55
C ASP A 55 -8.21 -2.37 -5.11
N TYR A 56 -7.87 -1.44 -4.24
CA TYR A 56 -7.66 -1.73 -2.82
C TYR A 56 -8.95 -2.20 -2.12
N GLU A 57 -10.12 -1.80 -2.60
CA GLU A 57 -11.39 -2.22 -2.01
C GLU A 57 -11.58 -3.74 -2.14
N ASN A 58 -11.35 -4.28 -3.32
CA ASN A 58 -11.41 -5.72 -3.51
C ASN A 58 -10.29 -6.46 -2.77
N MET A 59 -9.08 -5.91 -2.72
CA MET A 59 -8.01 -6.50 -1.91
C MET A 59 -8.38 -6.60 -0.43
N ILE A 60 -9.04 -5.57 0.14
CA ILE A 60 -9.53 -5.60 1.52
C ILE A 60 -10.59 -6.68 1.70
N LYS A 61 -11.56 -6.77 0.75
CA LYS A 61 -12.64 -7.77 0.82
C LYS A 61 -12.12 -9.20 0.77
N ASP A 62 -11.08 -9.43 -0.03
CA ASP A 62 -10.50 -10.76 -0.22
C ASP A 62 -9.58 -11.18 0.94
N ALA A 63 -8.78 -10.24 1.45
CA ALA A 63 -7.77 -10.53 2.47
C ALA A 63 -8.29 -10.45 3.91
N ILE A 64 -9.33 -9.66 4.16
CA ILE A 64 -9.80 -9.38 5.52
C ILE A 64 -11.20 -9.96 5.75
N PRO A 65 -11.35 -11.02 6.60
CA PRO A 65 -12.64 -11.63 6.87
C PRO A 65 -13.67 -10.67 7.49
N ASN A 66 -13.18 -9.62 8.16
CA ASN A 66 -14.02 -8.63 8.81
C ASN A 66 -14.51 -7.56 7.82
N LYS A 67 -15.74 -7.68 7.38
CA LYS A 67 -16.41 -6.72 6.47
C LYS A 67 -16.43 -5.27 6.96
N ARG A 68 -16.15 -5.02 8.25
CA ARG A 68 -16.19 -3.65 8.80
C ARG A 68 -15.21 -2.73 8.08
N LEU A 69 -14.00 -3.19 7.81
CA LEU A 69 -12.97 -2.36 7.17
C LEU A 69 -13.40 -2.01 5.73
N ALA A 70 -13.94 -2.98 4.99
CA ALA A 70 -14.46 -2.75 3.66
C ALA A 70 -15.65 -1.76 3.63
N ASN A 71 -16.51 -1.80 4.67
CA ASN A 71 -17.68 -0.91 4.74
C ASN A 71 -17.34 0.56 5.01
N ILE A 72 -16.18 0.85 5.59
CA ILE A 72 -15.71 2.20 5.88
C ILE A 72 -14.52 2.60 5.00
N PHE A 73 -14.18 1.76 4.03
CA PHE A 73 -13.12 2.05 3.09
C PHE A 73 -13.46 3.28 2.24
N VAL A 74 -12.48 4.11 2.00
CA VAL A 74 -12.54 5.26 1.09
C VAL A 74 -11.28 5.28 0.23
N ASN A 75 -11.43 5.57 -1.05
CA ASN A 75 -10.30 5.80 -1.93
C ASN A 75 -9.63 7.17 -1.62
N ASP A 76 -8.55 7.48 -2.31
CA ASP A 76 -7.79 8.71 -2.11
C ASP A 76 -8.59 9.99 -2.38
N VAL A 77 -9.43 10.01 -3.41
CA VAL A 77 -10.30 11.14 -3.75
C VAL A 77 -11.39 11.33 -2.68
N GLU A 78 -12.03 10.23 -2.28
CA GLU A 78 -13.05 10.23 -1.23
C GLU A 78 -12.46 10.63 0.12
N PHE A 79 -11.21 10.22 0.42
CA PHE A 79 -10.50 10.65 1.64
C PHE A 79 -10.37 12.17 1.69
N LEU A 80 -9.96 12.79 0.60
CA LEU A 80 -9.83 14.24 0.52
C LEU A 80 -11.18 14.97 0.68
N ALA A 81 -12.26 14.36 0.21
CA ALA A 81 -13.63 14.88 0.35
C ALA A 81 -14.25 14.60 1.73
N THR A 82 -13.70 13.64 2.50
CA THR A 82 -14.26 13.20 3.79
C THR A 82 -14.22 14.33 4.82
N LYS A 83 -15.29 14.47 5.59
CA LYS A 83 -15.38 15.42 6.70
C LYS A 83 -14.48 15.01 7.86
N GLU A 84 -13.99 16.00 8.61
CA GLU A 84 -13.24 15.76 9.85
C GLU A 84 -14.06 14.95 10.87
N LYS A 85 -13.37 14.24 11.75
CA LYS A 85 -13.92 13.37 12.78
C LYS A 85 -14.70 12.14 12.28
N LYS A 86 -14.68 11.86 10.97
CA LYS A 86 -15.26 10.64 10.41
C LYS A 86 -14.25 9.50 10.52
N GLU A 87 -14.69 8.32 10.96
CA GLU A 87 -13.92 7.09 10.92
C GLU A 87 -13.96 6.52 9.50
N VAL A 88 -12.79 6.24 8.93
CA VAL A 88 -12.64 5.65 7.60
C VAL A 88 -11.52 4.61 7.61
N ALA A 89 -11.49 3.77 6.60
CA ALA A 89 -10.34 2.92 6.29
C ALA A 89 -9.71 3.36 4.97
N ILE A 90 -8.39 3.27 4.90
CA ILE A 90 -7.60 3.49 3.69
C ILE A 90 -6.73 2.27 3.43
N ALA A 91 -6.31 2.10 2.19
CA ALA A 91 -5.31 1.11 1.82
C ALA A 91 -4.35 1.67 0.78
N GLY A 92 -3.13 1.19 0.82
CA GLY A 92 -2.09 1.65 -0.08
C GLY A 92 -0.73 1.08 0.29
N LYS A 93 0.30 1.45 -0.45
CA LYS A 93 1.67 1.03 -0.20
C LYS A 93 2.27 1.86 0.93
N LEU A 94 2.82 1.21 1.95
CA LEU A 94 3.57 1.86 3.02
C LEU A 94 4.94 2.31 2.48
N ILE A 95 5.10 3.59 2.17
CA ILE A 95 6.32 4.13 1.54
C ILE A 95 7.30 4.72 2.54
N TYR A 96 6.80 5.18 3.69
CA TYR A 96 7.63 5.82 4.70
C TYR A 96 7.05 5.63 6.09
N TYR A 97 7.92 5.53 7.10
CA TYR A 97 7.56 5.61 8.51
C TYR A 97 8.61 6.38 9.30
N LYS A 98 8.19 6.96 10.40
CA LYS A 98 9.06 7.63 11.38
C LYS A 98 8.50 7.46 12.78
N GLU A 99 9.30 6.88 13.64
CA GLU A 99 9.02 6.75 15.08
C GLU A 99 9.52 7.98 15.85
N LYS A 100 8.83 8.30 16.91
CA LYS A 100 9.19 9.37 17.83
C LYS A 100 8.73 9.03 19.24
N ASP A 101 9.69 9.00 20.17
CA ASP A 101 9.39 8.82 21.57
C ASP A 101 8.78 10.10 22.15
N ILE A 102 7.69 9.93 22.87
CA ILE A 102 6.98 10.95 23.62
C ILE A 102 6.77 10.47 25.06
N LYS A 103 6.30 11.33 25.95
CA LYS A 103 6.14 10.99 27.38
C LYS A 103 5.24 9.77 27.64
N THR A 104 4.32 9.46 26.74
CA THR A 104 3.34 8.37 26.84
C THR A 104 3.71 7.10 26.08
N GLY A 105 4.88 7.05 25.45
CA GLY A 105 5.33 5.92 24.65
C GLY A 105 5.83 6.35 23.27
N THR A 106 5.96 5.40 22.35
CA THR A 106 6.42 5.66 20.99
C THR A 106 5.22 5.92 20.06
N MET A 107 5.17 7.07 19.44
CA MET A 107 4.25 7.35 18.33
C MET A 107 4.92 7.10 16.99
N CYS A 108 4.13 6.72 15.98
CA CYS A 108 4.63 6.49 14.64
C CYS A 108 3.86 7.29 13.59
N THR A 109 4.58 7.93 12.68
CA THR A 109 3.99 8.56 11.50
C THR A 109 4.25 7.66 10.30
N LEU A 110 3.20 7.34 9.54
CA LEU A 110 3.28 6.56 8.31
C LEU A 110 2.87 7.43 7.12
N ASN A 111 3.44 7.15 5.96
CA ASN A 111 2.94 7.68 4.68
C ASN A 111 2.49 6.50 3.83
N ILE A 112 1.22 6.52 3.44
CA ILE A 112 0.57 5.49 2.64
C ILE A 112 0.29 6.06 1.26
N ASP A 113 0.85 5.44 0.22
CA ASP A 113 0.57 5.78 -1.18
C ASP A 113 -0.73 5.07 -1.60
N CYS A 114 -1.80 5.84 -1.66
CA CYS A 114 -3.15 5.40 -2.01
C CYS A 114 -3.47 5.77 -3.46
N ASN A 115 -2.80 5.12 -4.42
CA ASN A 115 -2.91 5.40 -5.86
C ASN A 115 -2.29 6.75 -6.28
N ASN A 116 -3.01 7.86 -6.17
CA ASN A 116 -2.57 9.16 -6.64
C ASN A 116 -2.24 10.14 -5.51
N THR A 117 -2.51 9.76 -4.28
CA THR A 117 -2.34 10.63 -3.11
C THR A 117 -1.61 9.90 -2.00
N ILE A 118 -0.61 10.56 -1.42
CA ILE A 118 0.05 10.08 -0.21
C ILE A 118 -0.75 10.57 1.00
N ILE A 119 -1.31 9.64 1.76
CA ILE A 119 -2.06 9.94 2.97
C ILE A 119 -1.15 9.77 4.19
N PRO A 120 -0.88 10.84 4.93
CA PRO A 120 -0.15 10.73 6.19
C PRO A 120 -1.06 10.15 7.29
N VAL A 121 -0.52 9.22 8.04
CA VAL A 121 -1.18 8.57 9.17
C VAL A 121 -0.39 8.82 10.43
N LEU A 122 -1.04 9.30 11.49
CA LEU A 122 -0.43 9.44 12.82
C LEU A 122 -0.95 8.33 13.73
N MET A 123 -0.05 7.51 14.20
CA MET A 123 -0.35 6.44 15.16
C MET A 123 0.10 6.84 16.55
N TRP A 124 -0.86 6.94 17.46
CA TRP A 124 -0.60 7.17 18.87
C TRP A 124 -0.03 5.92 19.54
N PRO A 125 0.72 6.02 20.63
CA PRO A 125 1.39 4.88 21.27
C PRO A 125 0.48 3.68 21.50
N ASP A 126 -0.70 3.89 22.07
CA ASP A 126 -1.66 2.80 22.37
C ASP A 126 -2.09 2.01 21.11
N ALA A 127 -2.18 2.68 19.97
CA ALA A 127 -2.52 2.03 18.72
C ALA A 127 -1.30 1.40 18.06
N TYR A 128 -0.14 2.03 18.20
CA TYR A 128 1.11 1.56 17.63
C TYR A 128 1.57 0.25 18.29
N GLU A 129 1.53 0.18 19.62
CA GLU A 129 1.86 -1.02 20.39
C GLU A 129 0.98 -2.23 20.04
N LYS A 130 -0.29 -1.99 19.64
CA LYS A 130 -1.25 -3.04 19.29
C LYS A 130 -1.06 -3.61 17.88
N ILE A 131 -0.24 -3.00 17.05
CA ILE A 131 -0.06 -3.48 15.67
C ILE A 131 0.57 -4.87 15.66
N GLY A 132 1.49 -5.16 16.60
CA GLY A 132 2.17 -6.45 16.71
C GLY A 132 3.16 -6.74 15.57
N GLU A 133 3.17 -5.94 14.52
CA GLU A 133 4.06 -6.03 13.38
C GLU A 133 5.19 -5.02 13.52
N ASN A 134 6.40 -5.41 13.14
CA ASN A 134 7.49 -4.46 13.02
C ASN A 134 7.28 -3.64 11.74
N ILE A 135 7.01 -2.36 11.89
CA ILE A 135 6.76 -1.46 10.76
C ILE A 135 7.92 -1.46 9.74
N ALA A 136 9.16 -1.65 10.21
CA ALA A 136 10.31 -1.74 9.33
C ALA A 136 10.20 -2.94 8.36
N ASP A 137 9.65 -4.05 8.83
CA ASP A 137 9.53 -5.27 8.04
C ASP A 137 8.43 -5.20 6.98
N ILE A 138 7.40 -4.40 7.22
CA ILE A 138 6.27 -4.22 6.30
C ILE A 138 6.38 -2.97 5.43
N LYS A 139 7.46 -2.21 5.54
CA LYS A 139 7.74 -1.11 4.62
C LYS A 139 7.85 -1.63 3.19
N GLY A 140 7.12 -1.02 2.27
CA GLY A 140 7.00 -1.45 0.87
C GLY A 140 5.83 -2.40 0.61
N CYS A 141 5.22 -3.00 1.65
CA CYS A 141 4.02 -3.81 1.51
C CYS A 141 2.77 -2.95 1.27
N VAL A 142 1.74 -3.56 0.73
CA VAL A 142 0.40 -2.98 0.70
C VAL A 142 -0.27 -3.24 2.03
N VAL A 143 -0.73 -2.19 2.66
CA VAL A 143 -1.38 -2.24 3.98
C VAL A 143 -2.75 -1.60 3.94
N ALA A 144 -3.63 -2.02 4.84
CA ALA A 144 -4.90 -1.37 5.11
C ALA A 144 -5.02 -1.04 6.59
N LEU A 145 -5.56 0.12 6.90
CA LEU A 145 -5.82 0.52 8.28
C LEU A 145 -7.02 1.47 8.38
N SER A 146 -7.63 1.48 9.56
CA SER A 146 -8.71 2.43 9.89
C SER A 146 -8.21 3.52 10.84
N GLY A 147 -8.90 4.65 10.81
CA GLY A 147 -8.63 5.75 11.73
C GLY A 147 -9.65 6.86 11.56
N THR A 148 -9.42 7.97 12.24
CA THR A 148 -10.26 9.15 12.20
C THR A 148 -9.62 10.23 11.34
N VAL A 149 -10.36 10.81 10.42
CA VAL A 149 -9.87 11.92 9.58
C VAL A 149 -9.81 13.18 10.43
N GLU A 150 -8.65 13.79 10.49
CA GLU A 150 -8.46 15.09 11.13
C GLU A 150 -7.58 16.00 10.26
N LYS A 151 -7.70 17.29 10.49
CA LYS A 151 -6.91 18.30 9.80
C LYS A 151 -5.73 18.72 10.66
N ASP A 152 -4.54 18.61 10.12
CA ASP A 152 -3.36 19.21 10.72
C ASP A 152 -3.45 20.73 10.56
N THR A 153 -3.64 21.44 11.66
CA THR A 153 -3.81 22.90 11.65
C THR A 153 -2.55 23.66 11.20
N TRP A 154 -1.37 23.07 11.35
CA TRP A 154 -0.09 23.67 10.97
C TRP A 154 0.17 23.58 9.47
N LYS A 155 -0.16 22.44 8.88
CA LYS A 155 0.10 22.18 7.46
C LYS A 155 -1.13 22.37 6.58
N ASN A 156 -2.30 22.61 7.18
CA ASN A 156 -3.60 22.67 6.48
C ASN A 156 -3.89 21.41 5.65
N GLU A 157 -3.40 20.25 6.11
CA GLU A 157 -3.42 18.97 5.42
C GLU A 157 -4.29 17.97 6.18
N LYS A 158 -5.08 17.18 5.48
CA LYS A 158 -5.84 16.09 6.09
C LYS A 158 -4.92 14.91 6.38
N LYS A 159 -5.08 14.32 7.57
CA LYS A 159 -4.36 13.14 8.03
C LYS A 159 -5.33 12.13 8.61
N LEU A 160 -4.91 10.88 8.61
CA LEU A 160 -5.60 9.83 9.33
C LEU A 160 -4.94 9.67 10.71
N PHE A 161 -5.73 9.79 11.77
CA PHE A 161 -5.28 9.59 13.14
C PHE A 161 -5.74 8.25 13.65
N SER A 162 -4.84 7.50 14.25
CA SER A 162 -5.21 6.26 14.90
C SER A 162 -6.13 6.51 16.09
N ASN A 163 -7.00 5.57 16.35
CA ASN A 163 -7.86 5.51 17.52
C ASN A 163 -7.74 4.12 18.16
N ASN A 164 -8.44 3.89 19.27
CA ASN A 164 -8.38 2.63 20.02
C ASN A 164 -8.89 1.40 19.23
N ARG A 165 -9.52 1.61 18.08
CA ARG A 165 -10.03 0.57 17.17
C ARG A 165 -9.16 0.38 15.93
N THR A 166 -8.13 1.20 15.75
CA THR A 166 -7.20 1.09 14.64
C THR A 166 -6.52 -0.27 14.67
N LYS A 167 -6.57 -0.95 13.52
CA LYS A 167 -5.81 -2.15 13.22
C LYS A 167 -5.13 -1.95 11.89
N LEU A 168 -3.92 -2.45 11.77
CA LEU A 168 -3.18 -2.48 10.52
C LEU A 168 -3.18 -3.92 10.01
N TYR A 169 -3.46 -4.08 8.73
CA TYR A 169 -3.45 -5.36 8.02
C TYR A 169 -2.50 -5.29 6.85
N VAL A 170 -1.66 -6.30 6.70
CA VAL A 170 -0.83 -6.46 5.50
C VAL A 170 -1.66 -7.20 4.46
N LEU A 171 -1.91 -6.56 3.32
CA LEU A 171 -2.70 -7.12 2.22
C LEU A 171 -1.86 -7.86 1.21
N SER A 172 -0.58 -7.53 1.10
CA SER A 172 0.35 -8.14 0.16
C SER A 172 1.76 -8.06 0.71
N ASP A 173 2.42 -9.22 0.80
CA ASP A 173 3.81 -9.36 1.25
C ASP A 173 4.83 -8.95 0.16
N HIS A 174 4.36 -8.48 -0.99
CA HIS A 174 5.25 -8.03 -2.06
C HIS A 174 6.05 -6.80 -1.61
N LYS A 175 7.10 -7.07 -0.85
CA LYS A 175 8.24 -6.17 -0.76
C LYS A 175 8.72 -6.01 -2.20
N THR A 176 8.43 -4.90 -2.83
CA THR A 176 9.14 -4.55 -4.06
C THR A 176 10.61 -4.56 -3.68
N LYS A 177 11.33 -5.63 -4.07
CA LYS A 177 12.79 -5.66 -3.99
C LYS A 177 13.25 -4.38 -4.66
N SER A 178 14.15 -3.66 -3.99
CA SER A 178 14.72 -2.45 -4.58
C SER A 178 15.19 -2.81 -5.99
N THR A 179 14.73 -2.08 -6.97
CA THR A 179 15.20 -2.32 -8.33
C THR A 179 16.67 -1.90 -8.37
N LYS A 180 17.49 -2.50 -9.24
CA LYS A 180 18.89 -2.06 -9.47
C LYS A 180 18.99 -0.53 -9.68
N PHE A 181 17.89 0.09 -10.12
CA PHE A 181 17.76 1.53 -10.29
C PHE A 181 17.69 2.26 -8.95
N ASP A 182 16.98 1.72 -7.96
CA ASP A 182 16.91 2.30 -6.61
C ASP A 182 18.25 2.12 -5.88
N ASP A 183 18.94 1.00 -6.10
CA ASP A 183 20.27 0.73 -5.57
C ASP A 183 21.30 1.70 -6.17
N TRP A 184 21.23 1.95 -7.47
CA TRP A 184 22.08 2.93 -8.15
C TRP A 184 21.82 4.35 -7.64
N LYS A 185 20.56 4.75 -7.46
CA LYS A 185 20.16 6.06 -6.95
C LYS A 185 20.58 6.28 -5.49
N ASN A 186 20.68 5.22 -4.70
CA ASN A 186 21.08 5.24 -3.30
C ASN A 186 22.60 4.99 -3.09
N GLY A 187 23.40 4.97 -4.16
CA GLY A 187 24.85 4.83 -4.09
C GLY A 187 25.36 3.49 -3.57
N LYS A 188 24.54 2.45 -3.64
CA LYS A 188 24.94 1.08 -3.33
C LYS A 188 25.34 0.39 -4.62
N SER A 189 26.63 0.49 -4.96
CA SER A 189 27.28 -0.33 -5.98
C SER A 189 27.84 -1.60 -5.36
#